data_d5682750d593c3304a2156da1125d208
#
_entry.id   d5682750d593c3304a2156da1125d208
#
_cell.length_a   1.000
_cell.length_b   1.000
_cell.length_c   1.000
_cell.angle_alpha   90.00
_cell.angle_beta   90.00
_cell.angle_gamma   90.00
#
_symmetry.space_group_name_H-M   'P 1'
#
loop_
_entity.id
_entity.type
_entity.pdbx_description
1 polymer ?
#
loop_
_entity_poly.entity_id
_entity_poly.type
_entity_poly.pdbx_seq_one_letter_code
_entity_poly.pdbx_strand_id
1 'polypeptide(L)'
;MTAARTAPKGKGIDIIEVALITDEEIKQLSDTMIAMVEEHGMKFFLRDADNILSAECVVLIGTREQTQGLNCGHCGFATCAGRTDGVPCALNSIDVGIAIGSACATAADLRVDTRVMFSAGLAAQRLNWLKDCKMVMAIPVSASSKNPFFDRKPKQETNA
;
A
#
# COMPACT_ATOMS: atom_id res chain seq x y z
N MET A 1 4.90 11.91 0.42
CA MET A 1 5.97 11.19 -0.33
C MET A 1 7.36 11.40 0.26
N THR A 2 7.82 12.62 0.55
CA THR A 2 9.18 12.88 1.05
C THR A 2 9.54 12.05 2.28
N ALA A 3 8.66 11.98 3.29
CA ALA A 3 8.89 11.20 4.50
C ALA A 3 9.07 9.68 4.23
N ALA A 4 8.33 9.13 3.26
CA ALA A 4 8.54 7.74 2.84
C ALA A 4 9.89 7.55 2.13
N ARG A 5 10.27 8.49 1.26
CA ARG A 5 11.53 8.43 0.52
C ARG A 5 12.75 8.55 1.43
N THR A 6 12.70 9.42 2.43
CA THR A 6 13.81 9.70 3.37
C THR A 6 13.84 8.76 4.57
N ALA A 7 12.84 7.90 4.75
CA ALA A 7 12.82 6.90 5.82
C ALA A 7 14.06 5.98 5.74
N PRO A 8 14.62 5.55 6.89
CA PRO A 8 15.79 4.67 6.90
C PRO A 8 15.51 3.34 6.21
N LYS A 9 16.51 2.79 5.54
CA LYS A 9 16.46 1.54 4.80
C LYS A 9 17.63 0.63 5.16
N GLY A 10 17.40 -0.66 5.07
CA GLY A 10 18.43 -1.68 5.31
C GLY A 10 19.67 -1.42 4.47
N LYS A 11 20.85 -1.40 5.09
CA LYS A 11 22.16 -1.11 4.47
C LYS A 11 22.23 0.27 3.78
N GLY A 12 21.26 1.15 3.94
CA GLY A 12 21.17 2.41 3.17
C GLY A 12 20.89 2.22 1.67
N ILE A 13 20.41 1.04 1.26
CA ILE A 13 20.10 0.76 -0.14
C ILE A 13 18.67 1.16 -0.44
N ASP A 14 18.48 2.19 -1.28
CA ASP A 14 17.16 2.69 -1.66
C ASP A 14 16.54 1.85 -2.80
N ILE A 15 15.68 0.95 -2.43
CA ILE A 15 14.88 0.10 -3.33
C ILE A 15 13.38 0.36 -3.19
N ILE A 16 13.01 1.38 -2.42
CA ILE A 16 11.61 1.78 -2.23
C ILE A 16 11.20 2.71 -3.35
N GLU A 17 10.14 2.35 -4.05
CA GLU A 17 9.49 3.22 -5.03
C GLU A 17 8.25 3.87 -4.42
N VAL A 18 8.03 5.13 -4.76
CA VAL A 18 6.91 5.92 -4.27
C VAL A 18 6.27 6.65 -5.43
N ALA A 19 4.96 6.50 -5.59
CA ALA A 19 4.17 7.25 -6.57
C ALA A 19 2.98 7.94 -5.90
N LEU A 20 2.48 8.98 -6.55
CA LEU A 20 1.25 9.68 -6.19
C LEU A 20 0.25 9.50 -7.33
N ILE A 21 -0.96 9.12 -7.01
CA ILE A 21 -2.07 9.03 -7.95
C ILE A 21 -3.22 9.93 -7.50
N THR A 22 -3.94 10.49 -8.45
CA THR A 22 -5.04 11.44 -8.23
C THR A 22 -6.17 11.21 -9.23
N ASP A 23 -7.29 11.85 -9.01
CA ASP A 23 -8.38 12.00 -9.98
C ASP A 23 -8.82 10.68 -10.66
N GLU A 24 -8.72 10.59 -11.98
CA GLU A 24 -9.14 9.42 -12.75
C GLU A 24 -8.35 8.15 -12.41
N GLU A 25 -7.10 8.28 -11.96
CA GLU A 25 -6.31 7.12 -11.54
C GLU A 25 -6.89 6.49 -10.27
N ILE A 26 -7.43 7.30 -9.34
CA ILE A 26 -8.11 6.79 -8.13
C ILE A 26 -9.34 5.99 -8.53
N LYS A 27 -10.10 6.47 -9.51
CA LYS A 27 -11.26 5.75 -10.02
C LYS A 27 -10.86 4.42 -10.68
N GLN A 28 -9.82 4.44 -11.52
CA GLN A 28 -9.28 3.22 -12.13
C GLN A 28 -8.82 2.21 -11.08
N LEU A 29 -8.19 2.69 -10.00
CA LEU A 29 -7.78 1.85 -8.88
C LEU A 29 -8.98 1.20 -8.19
N SER A 30 -10.04 1.99 -7.92
CA SER A 30 -11.30 1.53 -7.33
C SER A 30 -11.96 0.45 -8.20
N ASP A 31 -12.11 0.71 -9.50
CA ASP A 31 -12.72 -0.23 -10.46
C ASP A 31 -11.92 -1.54 -10.50
N THR A 32 -10.60 -1.46 -10.47
CA THR A 32 -9.72 -2.64 -10.43
C THR A 32 -9.91 -3.42 -9.13
N MET A 33 -10.02 -2.75 -7.99
CA MET A 33 -10.29 -3.41 -6.70
C MET A 33 -11.63 -4.16 -6.71
N ILE A 34 -12.68 -3.56 -7.28
CA ILE A 34 -14.00 -4.19 -7.43
C ILE A 34 -13.88 -5.46 -8.28
N ALA A 35 -13.19 -5.39 -9.42
CA ALA A 35 -12.99 -6.54 -10.30
C ALA A 35 -12.19 -7.69 -9.63
N MET A 36 -11.35 -7.37 -8.64
CA MET A 36 -10.56 -8.37 -7.91
C MET A 36 -11.35 -9.10 -6.81
N VAL A 37 -12.56 -8.65 -6.47
CA VAL A 37 -13.35 -9.26 -5.38
C VAL A 37 -13.67 -10.72 -5.65
N GLU A 38 -14.09 -11.06 -6.87
CA GLU A 38 -14.44 -12.44 -7.25
C GLU A 38 -13.22 -13.35 -7.22
N GLU A 39 -12.08 -12.87 -7.69
CA GLU A 39 -10.83 -13.61 -7.78
C GLU A 39 -10.26 -13.95 -6.39
N HIS A 40 -10.29 -12.98 -5.47
CA HIS A 40 -9.70 -13.12 -4.14
C HIS A 40 -10.69 -13.55 -3.05
N GLY A 41 -11.98 -13.54 -3.31
CA GLY A 41 -13.03 -13.86 -2.33
C GLY A 41 -13.14 -12.89 -1.16
N MET A 42 -12.45 -11.73 -1.23
CA MET A 42 -12.29 -10.79 -0.11
C MET A 42 -13.25 -9.62 -0.23
N LYS A 43 -14.46 -9.75 0.33
CA LYS A 43 -15.53 -8.73 0.25
C LYS A 43 -15.14 -7.34 0.76
N PHE A 44 -14.13 -7.22 1.64
CA PHE A 44 -13.69 -5.91 2.14
C PHE A 44 -13.01 -5.05 1.06
N PHE A 45 -12.62 -5.63 -0.09
CA PHE A 45 -12.17 -4.85 -1.25
C PHE A 45 -13.23 -3.86 -1.74
N LEU A 46 -14.54 -4.21 -1.67
CA LEU A 46 -15.63 -3.29 -2.02
C LEU A 46 -15.65 -2.07 -1.12
N ARG A 47 -15.49 -2.27 0.20
CA ARG A 47 -15.41 -1.17 1.16
C ARG A 47 -14.20 -0.26 0.88
N ASP A 48 -13.05 -0.88 0.65
CA ASP A 48 -11.81 -0.14 0.43
C ASP A 48 -11.86 0.61 -0.91
N ALA A 49 -12.48 0.02 -1.94
CA ALA A 49 -12.75 0.66 -3.24
C ALA A 49 -13.66 1.89 -3.11
N ASP A 50 -14.74 1.80 -2.32
CA ASP A 50 -15.61 2.95 -2.03
C ASP A 50 -14.87 4.04 -1.24
N ASN A 51 -14.07 3.63 -0.25
CA ASN A 51 -13.33 4.56 0.60
C ASN A 51 -12.28 5.39 -0.16
N ILE A 52 -11.55 4.79 -1.11
CA ILE A 52 -10.52 5.55 -1.84
C ILE A 52 -11.10 6.63 -2.75
N LEU A 53 -12.35 6.52 -3.17
CA LEU A 53 -13.03 7.56 -3.96
C LEU A 53 -13.25 8.87 -3.19
N SER A 54 -13.10 8.84 -1.86
CA SER A 54 -13.17 10.03 -0.99
C SER A 54 -11.78 10.61 -0.68
N ALA A 55 -10.72 10.09 -1.29
CA ALA A 55 -9.36 10.58 -1.11
C ALA A 55 -9.03 11.68 -2.13
N GLU A 56 -8.31 12.70 -1.70
CA GLU A 56 -7.74 13.72 -2.60
C GLU A 56 -6.55 13.16 -3.39
N CYS A 57 -5.85 12.20 -2.81
CA CYS A 57 -4.78 11.49 -3.49
C CYS A 57 -4.52 10.14 -2.81
N VAL A 58 -3.81 9.24 -3.51
CA VAL A 58 -3.32 8.00 -2.94
C VAL A 58 -1.81 7.90 -3.14
N VAL A 59 -1.07 7.72 -2.06
CA VAL A 59 0.37 7.46 -2.11
C VAL A 59 0.60 5.96 -2.21
N LEU A 60 1.28 5.52 -3.27
CA LEU A 60 1.73 4.15 -3.44
C LEU A 60 3.16 4.01 -2.94
N ILE A 61 3.44 2.96 -2.18
CA ILE A 61 4.77 2.63 -1.68
C ILE A 61 5.02 1.15 -1.95
N GLY A 62 6.09 0.83 -2.66
CA GLY A 62 6.45 -0.53 -2.98
C GLY A 62 7.96 -0.75 -2.92
N THR A 63 8.40 -1.99 -2.95
CA THR A 63 9.82 -2.36 -3.01
C THR A 63 10.13 -3.10 -4.29
N ARG A 64 11.27 -2.78 -4.91
CA ARG A 64 11.80 -3.54 -6.04
C ARG A 64 12.15 -4.96 -5.61
N GLU A 65 11.98 -5.92 -6.54
CA GLU A 65 12.27 -7.33 -6.29
C GLU A 65 13.77 -7.61 -6.35
N GLN A 66 14.49 -7.23 -5.29
CA GLN A 66 15.90 -7.58 -5.12
C GLN A 66 16.17 -7.98 -3.67
N THR A 67 17.21 -8.75 -3.42
CA THR A 67 17.63 -9.11 -2.05
C THR A 67 18.61 -8.12 -1.50
N GLN A 68 18.68 -8.01 -0.16
CA GLN A 68 19.72 -7.23 0.53
C GLN A 68 21.09 -7.93 0.54
N GLY A 69 21.15 -9.21 0.16
CA GLY A 69 22.40 -9.98 0.08
C GLY A 69 23.02 -10.29 1.45
N LEU A 70 22.24 -10.27 2.53
CA LEU A 70 22.77 -10.43 3.90
C LEU A 70 22.75 -11.87 4.42
N ASN A 71 22.13 -12.80 3.69
CA ASN A 71 21.93 -14.18 4.14
C ASN A 71 21.39 -14.29 5.58
N CYS A 72 20.49 -13.36 5.97
CA CYS A 72 20.02 -13.20 7.34
C CYS A 72 19.00 -14.26 7.79
N GLY A 73 18.48 -15.06 6.86
CA GLY A 73 17.50 -16.12 7.15
C GLY A 73 16.08 -15.65 7.48
N HIS A 74 15.81 -14.35 7.63
CA HIS A 74 14.49 -13.84 8.05
C HIS A 74 13.35 -14.15 7.07
N CYS A 75 13.63 -14.38 5.79
CA CYS A 75 12.64 -14.83 4.81
C CYS A 75 12.44 -16.37 4.80
N GLY A 76 13.09 -17.11 5.70
CA GLY A 76 13.01 -18.57 5.81
C GLY A 76 14.01 -19.34 4.95
N PHE A 77 14.84 -18.67 4.14
CA PHE A 77 15.88 -19.28 3.32
C PHE A 77 17.26 -19.05 3.93
N ALA A 78 18.13 -20.07 3.92
CA ALA A 78 19.47 -19.98 4.51
C ALA A 78 20.35 -18.95 3.82
N THR A 79 20.18 -18.75 2.50
CA THR A 79 20.91 -17.77 1.71
C THR A 79 19.98 -16.98 0.82
N CYS A 80 20.38 -15.76 0.47
CA CYS A 80 19.61 -14.94 -0.45
C CYS A 80 19.53 -15.53 -1.87
N ALA A 81 20.58 -16.22 -2.30
CA ALA A 81 20.63 -16.89 -3.60
C ALA A 81 19.70 -18.12 -3.66
N GLY A 82 19.42 -18.75 -2.54
CA GLY A 82 18.52 -19.91 -2.44
C GLY A 82 17.04 -19.52 -2.31
N ARG A 83 16.71 -18.24 -2.30
CA ARG A 83 15.33 -17.76 -2.20
C ARG A 83 14.55 -18.09 -3.47
N THR A 84 13.34 -18.62 -3.31
CA THR A 84 12.43 -18.87 -4.43
C THR A 84 11.95 -17.55 -5.03
N ASP A 85 11.88 -17.47 -6.35
CA ASP A 85 11.33 -16.31 -7.07
C ASP A 85 9.89 -15.99 -6.59
N GLY A 86 9.58 -14.72 -6.49
CA GLY A 86 8.30 -14.24 -6.01
C GLY A 86 8.17 -14.15 -4.48
N VAL A 87 9.07 -14.77 -3.70
CA VAL A 87 9.08 -14.58 -2.23
C VAL A 87 9.80 -13.25 -1.91
N PRO A 88 9.18 -12.28 -1.23
CA PRO A 88 9.81 -11.01 -0.93
C PRO A 88 10.97 -11.19 0.07
N CYS A 89 11.99 -10.35 -0.02
CA CYS A 89 13.02 -10.25 1.01
C CYS A 89 12.39 -9.65 2.28
N ALA A 90 12.53 -10.31 3.42
CA ALA A 90 11.93 -9.84 4.68
C ALA A 90 12.43 -8.45 5.08
N LEU A 91 13.71 -8.12 4.85
CA LEU A 91 14.24 -6.79 5.15
C LEU A 91 13.61 -5.71 4.25
N ASN A 92 13.36 -6.02 2.97
CA ASN A 92 12.66 -5.09 2.09
C ASN A 92 11.22 -4.85 2.54
N SER A 93 10.55 -5.88 3.07
CA SER A 93 9.21 -5.75 3.65
C SER A 93 9.22 -4.86 4.89
N ILE A 94 10.25 -4.96 5.72
CA ILE A 94 10.46 -4.08 6.87
C ILE A 94 10.68 -2.63 6.40
N ASP A 95 11.51 -2.41 5.37
CA ASP A 95 11.78 -1.08 4.81
C ASP A 95 10.49 -0.43 4.26
N VAL A 96 9.61 -1.21 3.60
CA VAL A 96 8.27 -0.72 3.20
C VAL A 96 7.46 -0.30 4.42
N GLY A 97 7.45 -1.11 5.49
CA GLY A 97 6.74 -0.78 6.73
C GLY A 97 7.25 0.50 7.39
N ILE A 98 8.58 0.70 7.40
CA ILE A 98 9.22 1.92 7.92
C ILE A 98 8.82 3.14 7.07
N ALA A 99 8.86 3.01 5.74
CA ALA A 99 8.46 4.09 4.83
C ALA A 99 6.98 4.48 5.01
N ILE A 100 6.09 3.49 5.16
CA ILE A 100 4.66 3.68 5.45
C ILE A 100 4.47 4.40 6.79
N GLY A 101 5.12 3.93 7.85
CA GLY A 101 5.02 4.52 9.18
C GLY A 101 5.47 5.99 9.19
N SER A 102 6.59 6.29 8.52
CA SER A 102 7.10 7.65 8.36
C SER A 102 6.13 8.56 7.58
N ALA A 103 5.53 8.05 6.49
CA ALA A 103 4.55 8.78 5.71
C ALA A 103 3.28 9.08 6.50
N CYS A 104 2.73 8.07 7.21
CA CYS A 104 1.53 8.22 8.02
C CYS A 104 1.74 9.15 9.22
N ALA A 105 2.90 9.10 9.89
CA ALA A 105 3.24 10.01 10.98
C ALA A 105 3.27 11.47 10.49
N THR A 106 3.94 11.72 9.35
CA THR A 106 3.98 13.06 8.75
C THR A 106 2.59 13.55 8.34
N ALA A 107 1.75 12.66 7.80
CA ALA A 107 0.36 12.99 7.45
C ALA A 107 -0.45 13.39 8.71
N ALA A 108 -0.29 12.66 9.82
CA ALA A 108 -0.94 12.98 11.08
C ALA A 108 -0.47 14.34 11.64
N ASP A 109 0.81 14.66 11.54
CA ASP A 109 1.34 15.98 11.92
C ASP A 109 0.73 17.12 11.11
N LEU A 110 0.42 16.85 9.84
CA LEU A 110 -0.26 17.78 8.91
C LEU A 110 -1.79 17.79 9.06
N ARG A 111 -2.34 17.01 10.00
CA ARG A 111 -3.79 16.92 10.25
C ARG A 111 -4.60 16.36 9.07
N VAL A 112 -4.01 15.53 8.23
CA VAL A 112 -4.72 14.83 7.16
C VAL A 112 -4.95 13.36 7.53
N ASP A 113 -6.11 12.84 7.16
CA ASP A 113 -6.52 11.47 7.42
C ASP A 113 -5.87 10.51 6.44
N THR A 114 -5.46 9.35 6.94
CA THR A 114 -4.88 8.29 6.13
C THR A 114 -5.37 6.91 6.58
N ARG A 115 -5.28 5.95 5.65
CA ARG A 115 -5.46 4.54 5.96
C ARG A 115 -4.53 3.70 5.09
N VAL A 116 -3.76 2.82 5.70
CA VAL A 116 -2.93 1.87 4.95
C VAL A 116 -3.80 0.75 4.39
N MET A 117 -3.76 0.56 3.06
CA MET A 117 -4.56 -0.43 2.34
C MET A 117 -3.67 -1.32 1.48
N PHE A 118 -3.58 -2.61 1.83
CA PHE A 118 -2.93 -3.57 0.94
C PHE A 118 -3.83 -3.93 -0.26
N SER A 119 -5.15 -3.88 -0.11
CA SER A 119 -6.12 -4.12 -1.18
C SER A 119 -5.90 -3.20 -2.38
N ALA A 120 -5.78 -1.89 -2.14
CA ALA A 120 -5.45 -0.91 -3.16
C ALA A 120 -4.01 -1.07 -3.67
N GLY A 121 -3.08 -1.50 -2.80
CA GLY A 121 -1.71 -1.84 -3.20
C GLY A 121 -1.65 -3.01 -4.20
N LEU A 122 -2.43 -4.07 -3.97
CA LEU A 122 -2.55 -5.19 -4.91
C LEU A 122 -3.15 -4.77 -6.25
N ALA A 123 -4.17 -3.92 -6.23
CA ALA A 123 -4.76 -3.37 -7.46
C ALA A 123 -3.74 -2.52 -8.23
N ALA A 124 -2.95 -1.69 -7.55
CA ALA A 124 -1.86 -0.93 -8.17
C ALA A 124 -0.78 -1.84 -8.79
N GLN A 125 -0.44 -2.96 -8.14
CA GLN A 125 0.46 -3.97 -8.74
C GLN A 125 -0.15 -4.59 -9.99
N ARG A 126 -1.43 -4.92 -10.00
CA ARG A 126 -2.14 -5.45 -11.17
C ARG A 126 -2.12 -4.46 -12.34
N LEU A 127 -2.23 -3.17 -12.05
CA LEU A 127 -2.12 -2.08 -13.03
C LEU A 127 -0.67 -1.79 -13.44
N ASN A 128 0.30 -2.42 -12.81
CA ASN A 128 1.74 -2.22 -13.04
C ASN A 128 2.22 -0.76 -12.87
N TRP A 129 1.60 -0.03 -11.92
CA TRP A 129 1.92 1.38 -11.71
C TRP A 129 3.26 1.64 -11.01
N LEU A 130 3.72 0.72 -10.17
CA LEU A 130 5.08 0.70 -9.67
C LEU A 130 5.82 -0.46 -10.33
N LYS A 131 6.31 -0.21 -11.55
CA LYS A 131 7.00 -1.21 -12.35
C LYS A 131 8.13 -1.87 -11.54
N ASP A 132 8.26 -3.18 -11.68
CA ASP A 132 9.27 -4.00 -11.02
C ASP A 132 9.19 -4.02 -9.48
N CYS A 133 8.10 -3.46 -8.89
CA CYS A 133 7.86 -3.53 -7.47
C CYS A 133 6.99 -4.73 -7.11
N LYS A 134 7.36 -5.35 -6.00
CA LYS A 134 6.53 -6.30 -5.26
C LYS A 134 6.08 -5.65 -3.96
N MET A 135 5.04 -6.22 -3.32
CA MET A 135 4.57 -5.73 -2.04
C MET A 135 4.25 -4.23 -2.05
N VAL A 136 3.39 -3.83 -2.98
CA VAL A 136 2.89 -2.46 -3.03
C VAL A 136 1.80 -2.25 -1.97
N MET A 137 1.92 -1.16 -1.23
CA MET A 137 0.91 -0.69 -0.29
C MET A 137 0.41 0.68 -0.74
N ALA A 138 -0.85 0.98 -0.44
CA ALA A 138 -1.46 2.26 -0.77
C ALA A 138 -1.88 3.00 0.49
N ILE A 139 -1.74 4.31 0.47
CA ILE A 139 -2.15 5.21 1.54
C ILE A 139 -3.04 6.29 0.92
N PRO A 140 -4.37 6.10 0.87
CA PRO A 140 -5.28 7.19 0.57
C PRO A 140 -5.17 8.29 1.62
N VAL A 141 -5.25 9.53 1.18
CA VAL A 141 -5.11 10.73 2.00
C VAL A 141 -6.35 11.60 1.81
N SER A 142 -6.92 12.09 2.91
CA SER A 142 -8.05 13.01 2.89
C SER A 142 -7.88 14.14 3.88
N ALA A 143 -8.31 15.34 3.49
CA ALA A 143 -8.29 16.58 4.28
C ALA A 143 -9.69 17.12 4.48
N SER A 144 -10.64 16.27 4.89
CA SER A 144 -12.03 16.65 5.14
C SER A 144 -12.33 16.84 6.62
N SER A 145 -13.54 17.35 6.93
CA SER A 145 -13.99 17.53 8.32
C SER A 145 -14.30 16.22 9.05
N LYS A 146 -14.36 15.11 8.33
CA LYS A 146 -14.56 13.75 8.85
C LYS A 146 -13.56 12.81 8.22
N ASN A 147 -13.14 11.78 8.96
CA ASN A 147 -12.27 10.75 8.41
C ASN A 147 -13.09 9.78 7.53
N PRO A 148 -13.00 9.88 6.18
CA PRO A 148 -13.84 9.07 5.29
C PRO A 148 -13.46 7.59 5.30
N PHE A 149 -12.26 7.25 5.76
CA PHE A 149 -11.74 5.88 5.74
C PHE A 149 -12.19 5.04 6.93
N PHE A 150 -12.63 5.67 8.02
CA PHE A 150 -13.05 5.02 9.26
C PHE A 150 -14.49 5.33 9.65
N ASP A 151 -15.09 6.40 9.15
CA ASP A 151 -16.50 6.71 9.36
C ASP A 151 -17.37 5.68 8.64
N ARG A 152 -18.16 4.93 9.42
CA ARG A 152 -19.04 3.91 8.87
C ARG A 152 -20.40 4.51 8.59
N LYS A 153 -20.95 4.28 7.39
CA LYS A 153 -22.37 4.51 7.11
C LYS A 153 -23.20 3.63 8.07
N PRO A 154 -24.29 4.13 8.64
CA PRO A 154 -25.19 3.30 9.43
C PRO A 154 -25.58 2.05 8.62
N LYS A 155 -25.62 0.88 9.26
CA LYS A 155 -26.16 -0.31 8.62
C LYS A 155 -27.62 0.02 8.27
N GLN A 156 -27.99 -0.06 6.99
CA GLN A 156 -29.41 -0.08 6.62
C GLN A 156 -30.01 -1.30 7.30
N GLU A 157 -30.99 -1.08 8.17
CA GLU A 157 -31.80 -2.18 8.70
C GLU A 157 -32.46 -2.83 7.49
N THR A 158 -32.06 -4.03 7.15
CA THR A 158 -32.80 -4.89 6.26
C THR A 158 -34.08 -5.26 7.03
N ASN A 159 -35.15 -4.53 6.78
CA ASN A 159 -36.48 -4.97 7.20
C ASN A 159 -36.73 -6.35 6.58
N ALA A 160 -36.71 -7.36 7.45
CA ALA A 160 -37.08 -8.75 7.13
C ALA A 160 -38.60 -8.85 6.92
#